data_1154a1b45886284833a2e48b3be8c8c8
#
_entry.id   1154a1b45886284833a2e48b3be8c8c8
#
_cell.length_a   1.000
_cell.length_b   1.000
_cell.length_c   1.000
_cell.angle_alpha   90.00
_cell.angle_beta   90.00
_cell.angle_gamma   90.00
#
_symmetry.space_group_name_H-M   'P 1'
#
loop_
_entity.id
_entity.type
_entity.pdbx_description
1 polymer ?
#
loop_
_entity_poly.entity_id
_entity_poly.type
_entity_poly.pdbx_seq_one_letter_code
_entity_poly.pdbx_strand_id
1 'polypeptide(L)'
;MDWQKLNDSVSQFNLIINCTSQGMKGKNDFTLDFSSMQQGLSVIDLVYNPLETKLLIDAKSRGCQILNGVPMLLNQAALSWKLWLNISPDISDDIIQFVEDKI
;
A
#
# COMPACT_ATOMS: atom_id res chain seq x y z
N MET A 1 12.50 -15.57 0.34
CA MET A 1 13.42 -14.71 -0.43
C MET A 1 14.21 -13.83 0.52
N ASP A 2 15.51 -13.75 0.33
CA ASP A 2 16.37 -12.85 1.06
C ASP A 2 16.07 -11.39 0.63
N TRP A 3 16.08 -10.47 1.59
CA TRP A 3 15.82 -9.05 1.33
C TRP A 3 16.80 -8.43 0.32
N GLN A 4 18.05 -8.88 0.33
CA GLN A 4 19.04 -8.40 -0.64
C GLN A 4 18.67 -8.82 -2.07
N LYS A 5 18.16 -10.03 -2.23
CA LYS A 5 17.70 -10.51 -3.54
C LYS A 5 16.47 -9.75 -4.02
N LEU A 6 15.64 -9.26 -3.11
CA LEU A 6 14.51 -8.43 -3.45
C LEU A 6 14.95 -7.13 -4.12
N ASN A 7 15.95 -6.45 -3.55
CA ASN A 7 16.51 -5.24 -4.14
C ASN A 7 17.10 -5.52 -5.53
N ASP A 8 17.80 -6.65 -5.69
CA ASP A 8 18.39 -7.03 -6.97
C ASP A 8 17.33 -7.36 -8.03
N SER A 9 16.11 -7.67 -7.61
CA SER A 9 15.01 -8.08 -8.49
C SER A 9 14.04 -6.95 -8.85
N VAL A 10 14.18 -5.76 -8.29
CA VAL A 10 13.23 -4.64 -8.50
C VAL A 10 13.07 -4.31 -9.99
N SER A 11 14.15 -4.42 -10.78
CA SER A 11 14.10 -4.17 -12.22
C SER A 11 13.17 -5.12 -12.99
N GLN A 12 12.77 -6.24 -12.40
CA GLN A 12 11.93 -7.26 -13.04
C GLN A 12 10.44 -7.06 -12.74
N PHE A 13 10.07 -6.15 -11.84
CA PHE A 13 8.71 -6.01 -11.36
C PHE A 13 8.02 -4.79 -11.97
N ASN A 14 6.73 -4.92 -12.24
CA ASN A 14 5.85 -3.82 -12.60
C ASN A 14 4.83 -3.49 -11.48
N LEU A 15 4.75 -4.34 -10.47
CA LEU A 15 3.89 -4.15 -9.30
C LEU A 15 4.60 -4.74 -8.07
N ILE A 16 4.63 -3.95 -6.99
CA ILE A 16 5.14 -4.39 -5.69
C ILE A 16 4.04 -4.12 -4.66
N ILE A 17 3.76 -5.11 -3.83
CA ILE A 17 2.78 -4.99 -2.75
C ILE A 17 3.46 -5.39 -1.44
N ASN A 18 3.48 -4.47 -0.47
CA ASN A 18 3.93 -4.78 0.89
C ASN A 18 2.75 -5.32 1.70
N CYS A 19 2.80 -6.61 2.02
CA CYS A 19 1.83 -7.29 2.86
C CYS A 19 2.37 -7.59 4.26
N THR A 20 3.54 -7.04 4.60
CA THR A 20 4.18 -7.24 5.91
C THR A 20 3.75 -6.15 6.89
N SER A 21 4.11 -6.30 8.15
CA SER A 21 3.92 -5.24 9.15
C SER A 21 5.01 -4.17 9.12
N GLN A 22 6.04 -4.32 8.29
CA GLN A 22 7.10 -3.32 8.19
C GLN A 22 6.58 -2.03 7.59
N GLY A 23 6.96 -0.93 8.20
CA GLY A 23 6.45 0.40 7.85
C GLY A 23 5.29 0.88 8.71
N MET A 24 4.65 -0.02 9.49
CA MET A 24 3.64 0.38 10.47
C MET A 24 4.24 1.26 11.55
N LYS A 25 3.40 2.13 12.13
CA LYS A 25 3.77 2.94 13.29
C LYS A 25 4.31 2.02 14.40
N GLY A 26 5.52 2.30 14.88
CA GLY A 26 6.19 1.50 15.90
C GLY A 26 6.96 0.28 15.39
N LYS A 27 6.98 0.06 14.09
CA LYS A 27 7.75 -1.00 13.44
C LYS A 27 8.88 -0.41 12.59
N ASN A 28 9.82 -1.25 12.18
CA ASN A 28 10.88 -0.83 11.28
C ASN A 28 10.32 -0.45 9.91
N ASP A 29 10.96 0.50 9.25
CA ASP A 29 10.59 0.87 7.89
C ASP A 29 10.90 -0.26 6.92
N PHE A 30 10.05 -0.39 5.90
CA PHE A 30 10.32 -1.21 4.74
C PHE A 30 10.95 -0.31 3.67
N THR A 31 12.13 -0.65 3.22
CA THR A 31 12.85 0.13 2.21
C THR A 31 13.27 -0.75 1.05
N LEU A 32 13.20 -0.20 -0.17
CA LEU A 32 13.68 -0.84 -1.39
C LEU A 32 14.59 0.12 -2.14
N ASP A 33 15.53 -0.45 -2.90
CA ASP A 33 16.33 0.30 -3.84
C ASP A 33 15.58 0.40 -5.18
N PHE A 34 15.09 1.58 -5.50
CA PHE A 34 14.34 1.83 -6.73
C PHE A 34 15.20 2.25 -7.91
N SER A 35 16.54 2.28 -7.76
CA SER A 35 17.43 2.80 -8.81
C SER A 35 17.34 2.01 -10.12
N SER A 36 17.00 0.73 -10.07
CA SER A 36 16.88 -0.14 -11.26
C SER A 36 15.43 -0.40 -11.66
N MET A 37 14.46 0.30 -11.10
CA MET A 37 13.04 0.06 -11.35
C MET A 37 12.68 0.24 -12.82
N GLN A 38 11.67 -0.50 -13.27
CA GLN A 38 11.04 -0.27 -14.57
C GLN A 38 10.20 1.02 -14.54
N GLN A 39 10.13 1.69 -15.67
CA GLN A 39 9.20 2.80 -15.83
C GLN A 39 7.76 2.29 -15.69
N GLY A 40 6.93 3.03 -14.96
CA GLY A 40 5.54 2.64 -14.74
C GLY A 40 5.33 1.66 -13.59
N LEU A 41 6.36 1.40 -12.76
CA LEU A 41 6.20 0.58 -11.56
C LEU A 41 5.12 1.16 -10.65
N SER A 42 4.23 0.29 -10.18
CA SER A 42 3.22 0.62 -9.17
C SER A 42 3.60 -0.02 -7.84
N VAL A 43 3.41 0.71 -6.75
CA VAL A 43 3.72 0.24 -5.41
C VAL A 43 2.50 0.40 -4.50
N ILE A 44 2.07 -0.69 -3.91
CA ILE A 44 0.96 -0.73 -2.95
C ILE A 44 1.52 -1.11 -1.59
N ASP A 45 1.13 -0.37 -0.57
CA ASP A 45 1.46 -0.73 0.80
C ASP A 45 0.15 -0.93 1.56
N LEU A 46 -0.07 -2.13 2.08
CA LEU A 46 -1.28 -2.45 2.85
C LEU A 46 -1.28 -1.80 4.22
N VAL A 47 -0.15 -1.28 4.67
CA VAL A 47 -0.09 -0.45 5.87
C VAL A 47 -0.87 0.84 5.64
N TYR A 48 -1.71 1.22 6.59
CA TYR A 48 -2.50 2.46 6.53
C TYR A 48 -2.19 3.43 7.66
N ASN A 49 -1.37 3.05 8.60
CA ASN A 49 -0.88 3.94 9.67
C ASN A 49 0.65 3.76 9.82
N PRO A 50 1.45 4.70 9.31
CA PRO A 50 1.05 5.97 8.67
C PRO A 50 0.43 5.77 7.29
N LEU A 51 -0.27 6.78 6.77
CA LEU A 51 -0.87 6.75 5.43
C LEU A 51 0.17 6.61 4.33
N GLU A 52 1.22 7.40 4.42
CA GLU A 52 2.38 7.28 3.54
C GLU A 52 3.56 6.72 4.32
N THR A 53 3.84 5.45 4.11
CA THR A 53 5.01 4.78 4.66
C THR A 53 6.28 5.25 3.94
N LYS A 54 7.45 4.96 4.52
CA LYS A 54 8.71 5.28 3.84
C LYS A 54 8.79 4.61 2.46
N LEU A 55 8.28 3.39 2.33
CA LEU A 55 8.22 2.70 1.03
C LEU A 55 7.46 3.54 0.00
N LEU A 56 6.26 4.04 0.36
CA LEU A 56 5.45 4.84 -0.55
C LEU A 56 6.08 6.20 -0.83
N ILE A 57 6.68 6.84 0.16
CA ILE A 57 7.36 8.14 -0.02
C ILE A 57 8.52 7.97 -1.00
N ASP A 58 9.35 6.94 -0.82
CA ASP A 58 10.50 6.69 -1.69
C ASP A 58 10.04 6.34 -3.12
N ALA A 59 9.01 5.52 -3.25
CA ALA A 59 8.45 5.15 -4.55
C ALA A 59 7.88 6.38 -5.28
N LYS A 60 7.13 7.21 -4.58
CA LYS A 60 6.56 8.44 -5.16
C LYS A 60 7.65 9.39 -5.64
N SER A 61 8.73 9.53 -4.89
CA SER A 61 9.86 10.38 -5.28
C SER A 61 10.55 9.90 -6.55
N ARG A 62 10.39 8.64 -6.91
CA ARG A 62 10.94 8.03 -8.14
C ARG A 62 9.92 7.99 -9.28
N GLY A 63 8.74 8.58 -9.11
CA GLY A 63 7.71 8.62 -10.15
C GLY A 63 6.82 7.40 -10.23
N CYS A 64 6.86 6.52 -9.25
CA CYS A 64 5.96 5.37 -9.19
C CYS A 64 4.53 5.81 -8.90
N GLN A 65 3.56 5.04 -9.39
CA GLN A 65 2.19 5.14 -8.91
C GLN A 65 2.12 4.45 -7.54
N ILE A 66 1.45 5.07 -6.58
CA ILE A 66 1.35 4.54 -5.22
C ILE A 66 -0.10 4.40 -4.78
N LEU A 67 -0.34 3.43 -3.88
CA LEU A 67 -1.63 3.26 -3.21
C LEU A 67 -1.36 2.84 -1.77
N ASN A 68 -1.99 3.54 -0.81
CA ASN A 68 -1.91 3.15 0.61
C ASN A 68 -2.94 2.07 0.95
N GLY A 69 -2.96 1.64 2.22
CA GLY A 69 -3.79 0.53 2.66
C GLY A 69 -5.25 0.87 2.94
N VAL A 70 -5.66 2.14 2.91
CA VAL A 70 -7.03 2.52 3.28
C VAL A 70 -8.08 1.97 2.31
N PRO A 71 -7.92 2.05 0.98
CA PRO A 71 -8.91 1.46 0.08
C PRO A 71 -9.12 -0.03 0.30
N MET A 72 -8.04 -0.80 0.54
CA MET A 72 -8.17 -2.22 0.83
C MET A 72 -8.90 -2.46 2.15
N LEU A 73 -8.57 -1.70 3.19
CA LEU A 73 -9.24 -1.81 4.50
C LEU A 73 -10.74 -1.60 4.37
N LEU A 74 -11.16 -0.58 3.64
CA LEU A 74 -12.57 -0.26 3.46
C LEU A 74 -13.28 -1.28 2.58
N ASN A 75 -12.65 -1.72 1.50
CA ASN A 75 -13.27 -2.68 0.59
C ASN A 75 -13.44 -4.06 1.23
N GLN A 76 -12.49 -4.51 2.05
CA GLN A 76 -12.64 -5.77 2.76
C GLN A 76 -13.74 -5.69 3.83
N ALA A 77 -13.90 -4.54 4.48
CA ALA A 77 -15.00 -4.33 5.42
C ALA A 77 -16.36 -4.34 4.69
N ALA A 78 -16.45 -3.69 3.54
CA ALA A 78 -17.67 -3.68 2.71
C ALA A 78 -18.07 -5.10 2.27
N LEU A 79 -17.09 -5.92 1.90
CA LEU A 79 -17.34 -7.32 1.55
C LEU A 79 -17.88 -8.13 2.73
N SER A 80 -17.35 -7.88 3.94
CA SER A 80 -17.84 -8.52 5.16
C SER A 80 -19.30 -8.14 5.44
N TRP A 81 -19.67 -6.87 5.25
CA TRP A 81 -21.06 -6.41 5.37
C TRP A 81 -21.97 -7.14 4.41
N LYS A 82 -21.52 -7.30 3.16
CA LYS A 82 -22.28 -8.04 2.17
C LYS A 82 -22.56 -9.48 2.60
N LEU A 83 -21.52 -10.16 3.09
CA LEU A 83 -21.64 -11.56 3.52
C LEU A 83 -22.53 -11.73 4.74
N TRP A 84 -22.47 -10.81 5.70
CA TRP A 84 -23.18 -10.92 6.97
C TRP A 84 -24.59 -10.33 6.92
N LEU A 85 -24.77 -9.21 6.25
CA LEU A 85 -26.00 -8.42 6.31
C LEU A 85 -26.69 -8.30 4.95
N ASN A 86 -26.10 -8.83 3.89
CA ASN A 86 -26.53 -8.65 2.50
C ASN A 86 -26.70 -7.16 2.11
N ILE A 87 -25.87 -6.31 2.70
CA ILE A 87 -25.79 -4.87 2.39
C ILE A 87 -24.46 -4.61 1.73
N SER A 88 -24.47 -3.91 0.60
CA SER A 88 -23.26 -3.53 -0.14
C SER A 88 -23.05 -2.02 -0.01
N PRO A 89 -22.29 -1.56 1.01
CA PRO A 89 -22.01 -0.13 1.14
C PRO A 89 -21.15 0.35 -0.02
N ASP A 90 -21.41 1.57 -0.48
CA ASP A 90 -20.61 2.22 -1.50
C ASP A 90 -19.36 2.84 -0.88
N ILE A 91 -18.17 2.49 -1.39
CA ILE A 91 -16.91 3.04 -0.94
C ILE A 91 -16.53 4.20 -1.88
N SER A 92 -17.05 5.38 -1.56
CA SER A 92 -16.79 6.60 -2.31
C SER A 92 -15.45 7.24 -1.88
N ASP A 93 -14.96 8.16 -2.72
CA ASP A 93 -13.78 8.95 -2.39
C ASP A 93 -13.96 9.77 -1.11
N ASP A 94 -15.20 10.24 -0.85
CA ASP A 94 -15.52 10.98 0.37
C ASP A 94 -15.31 10.12 1.63
N ILE A 95 -15.69 8.85 1.58
CA ILE A 95 -15.51 7.92 2.71
C ILE A 95 -14.01 7.63 2.90
N ILE A 96 -13.28 7.41 1.81
CA ILE A 96 -11.84 7.20 1.86
C ILE A 96 -11.17 8.39 2.53
N GLN A 97 -11.49 9.60 2.08
CA GLN A 97 -10.92 10.83 2.64
C GLN A 97 -11.28 10.99 4.13
N PHE A 98 -12.53 10.68 4.50
CA PHE A 98 -12.97 10.75 5.89
C PHE A 98 -12.12 9.83 6.78
N VAL A 99 -11.85 8.61 6.33
CA VAL A 99 -11.05 7.65 7.10
C VAL A 99 -9.59 8.11 7.16
N GLU A 100 -9.03 8.57 6.05
CA GLU A 100 -7.65 9.08 6.01
C GLU A 100 -7.46 10.24 6.99
N ASP A 101 -8.44 11.13 7.10
CA ASP A 101 -8.38 12.28 8.03
C ASP A 101 -8.38 11.86 9.51
N LYS A 102 -8.78 10.62 9.81
CA LYS A 102 -8.82 10.09 11.19
C LYS A 102 -7.57 9.32 11.60
N ILE A 103 -6.67 9.06 10.69
CA ILE A 103 -5.45 8.28 10.96
C ILE A 103 -4.31 9.16 11.47
#